data_a7e70ce22244d092cb6e3ec3d2e62fba
#
_entry.id   a7e70ce22244d092cb6e3ec3d2e62fba
#
_cell.length_a   1.000
_cell.length_b   1.000
_cell.length_c   1.000
_cell.angle_alpha   90.00
_cell.angle_beta   90.00
_cell.angle_gamma   90.00
#
_symmetry.space_group_name_H-M   'P 1'
#
loop_
_entity.id
_entity.type
_entity.pdbx_description
1 polymer ?
#
loop_
_entity_poly.entity_id
_entity_poly.type
_entity_poly.pdbx_seq_one_letter_code
_entity_poly.pdbx_strand_id
1 'polypeptide(L)'
;MENTPGALIAMSGGVDSSVAAYLMKQAGYRCMGATMRLYQNEDLGQCGFHTCCSAKDVEDAADVAFQLDIPFEVINYTDEFREKVIKKFISTYETGGTPNPCIDCNRYMKFDKMLAFAREHGLDYVVTGHYARIEQDPDTGRWLLKKALYGEKDQSYVLYVLTQDELAHTRFPLGGMDKPSIRALAEKADFCNAHKHDSQDICFVPDGDYVGFMERYTGKFYPDGDFIDTTGKVVGRHHGAVRYTNGQRKGLGLALGAPVYVCDKDMEKNTVTVGPESELFTTTLVAGDFNWISIPELTAPMRVKAKARYRQPEQPATVRPLPDGKVEVEFDEPQRAITRGQAVVLYDGDVVVGGGTIL
;
A
#
# COMPACT_ATOMS: atom_id res chain seq x y z
N MET A 1 -20.47 -29.27 20.23
CA MET A 1 -20.22 -27.82 20.41
C MET A 1 -19.77 -27.32 19.04
N GLU A 2 -20.55 -26.49 18.39
CA GLU A 2 -20.11 -25.83 17.15
C GLU A 2 -18.83 -25.07 17.44
N ASN A 3 -17.81 -25.33 16.65
CA ASN A 3 -16.50 -24.74 16.83
C ASN A 3 -16.60 -23.27 16.42
N THR A 4 -16.77 -22.35 17.40
CA THR A 4 -16.84 -20.90 17.16
C THR A 4 -15.58 -20.45 16.43
N PRO A 5 -15.67 -19.88 15.21
CA PRO A 5 -14.48 -19.52 14.44
C PRO A 5 -13.65 -18.46 15.17
N GLY A 6 -12.33 -18.62 15.11
CA GLY A 6 -11.38 -17.71 15.72
C GLY A 6 -10.96 -16.58 14.79
N ALA A 7 -10.80 -15.36 15.30
CA ALA A 7 -10.39 -14.19 14.52
C ALA A 7 -9.30 -13.39 15.23
N LEU A 8 -8.16 -13.23 14.57
CA LEU A 8 -7.10 -12.30 14.95
C LEU A 8 -7.35 -10.93 14.34
N ILE A 9 -7.60 -9.94 15.16
CA ILE A 9 -7.89 -8.57 14.71
C ILE A 9 -6.61 -7.75 14.72
N ALA A 10 -6.14 -7.32 13.54
CA ALA A 10 -5.00 -6.41 13.43
C ALA A 10 -5.43 -4.99 13.85
N MET A 11 -5.11 -4.63 15.08
CA MET A 11 -5.51 -3.37 15.71
C MET A 11 -4.37 -2.35 15.62
N SER A 12 -4.58 -1.27 14.87
CA SER A 12 -3.59 -0.20 14.65
C SER A 12 -3.80 1.02 15.55
N GLY A 13 -4.72 0.95 16.52
CA GLY A 13 -5.13 2.11 17.32
C GLY A 13 -5.98 3.14 16.55
N GLY A 14 -6.37 2.86 15.32
CA GLY A 14 -7.27 3.67 14.51
C GLY A 14 -8.73 3.22 14.60
N VAL A 15 -9.67 4.14 14.29
CA VAL A 15 -11.13 3.89 14.38
C VAL A 15 -11.56 2.69 13.53
N ASP A 16 -10.97 2.49 12.35
CA ASP A 16 -11.37 1.42 11.43
C ASP A 16 -11.08 0.03 12.02
N SER A 17 -9.89 -0.17 12.58
CA SER A 17 -9.54 -1.45 13.23
C SER A 17 -10.37 -1.72 14.49
N SER A 18 -10.73 -0.68 15.23
CA SER A 18 -11.59 -0.78 16.42
C SER A 18 -13.02 -1.21 16.06
N VAL A 19 -13.60 -0.60 15.01
CA VAL A 19 -14.93 -0.99 14.54
C VAL A 19 -14.90 -2.39 13.91
N ALA A 20 -13.82 -2.76 13.20
CA ALA A 20 -13.65 -4.12 12.70
C ALA A 20 -13.67 -5.15 13.85
N ALA A 21 -12.96 -4.89 14.95
CA ALA A 21 -12.99 -5.73 16.15
C ALA A 21 -14.40 -5.85 16.74
N TYR A 22 -15.09 -4.71 16.88
CA TYR A 22 -16.46 -4.67 17.38
C TYR A 22 -17.41 -5.51 16.54
N LEU A 23 -17.38 -5.35 15.20
CA LEU A 23 -18.25 -6.09 14.29
C LEU A 23 -18.00 -7.60 14.33
N MET A 24 -16.74 -8.02 14.42
CA MET A 24 -16.40 -9.45 14.50
C MET A 24 -16.87 -10.05 15.83
N LYS A 25 -16.73 -9.33 16.95
CA LYS A 25 -17.26 -9.78 18.23
C LYS A 25 -18.79 -9.89 18.21
N GLN A 26 -19.48 -8.89 17.62
CA GLN A 26 -20.95 -8.93 17.46
C GLN A 26 -21.41 -10.08 16.56
N ALA A 27 -20.60 -10.44 15.57
CA ALA A 27 -20.87 -11.61 14.71
C ALA A 27 -20.60 -12.97 15.37
N GLY A 28 -20.16 -12.97 16.65
CA GLY A 28 -20.00 -14.19 17.45
C GLY A 28 -18.65 -14.89 17.26
N TYR A 29 -17.64 -14.23 16.68
CA TYR A 29 -16.29 -14.81 16.58
C TYR A 29 -15.57 -14.80 17.94
N ARG A 30 -14.72 -15.81 18.15
CA ARG A 30 -13.74 -15.81 19.22
C ARG A 30 -12.58 -14.89 18.82
N CYS A 31 -12.60 -13.64 19.28
CA CYS A 31 -11.66 -12.60 18.88
C CYS A 31 -10.43 -12.52 19.79
N MET A 32 -9.28 -12.22 19.17
CA MET A 32 -8.05 -11.77 19.82
C MET A 32 -7.54 -10.53 19.07
N GLY A 33 -7.23 -9.45 19.79
CA GLY A 33 -6.62 -8.26 19.24
C GLY A 33 -5.10 -8.38 19.20
N ALA A 34 -4.47 -7.86 18.15
CA ALA A 34 -3.01 -7.76 18.10
C ALA A 34 -2.54 -6.48 17.40
N THR A 35 -1.54 -5.82 17.99
CA THR A 35 -0.82 -4.72 17.35
C THR A 35 0.59 -5.16 16.97
N MET A 36 0.99 -4.88 15.73
CA MET A 36 2.36 -5.11 15.27
C MET A 36 3.24 -3.91 15.64
N ARG A 37 4.33 -4.16 16.38
CA ARG A 37 5.43 -3.19 16.49
C ARG A 37 6.34 -3.38 15.27
N LEU A 38 6.34 -2.40 14.36
CA LEU A 38 7.03 -2.48 13.07
C LEU A 38 8.37 -1.73 13.06
N TYR A 39 8.55 -0.74 13.94
CA TYR A 39 9.78 0.05 14.09
C TYR A 39 9.86 0.64 15.50
N GLN A 40 11.04 1.11 15.87
CA GLN A 40 11.27 1.86 17.11
C GLN A 40 11.43 3.34 16.74
N ASN A 41 11.02 4.26 17.63
CA ASN A 41 11.13 5.70 17.36
C ASN A 41 12.59 6.16 17.19
N GLU A 42 13.53 5.46 17.83
CA GLU A 42 14.97 5.68 17.69
C GLU A 42 15.46 5.37 16.27
N ASP A 43 14.91 4.34 15.61
CA ASP A 43 15.23 3.97 14.21
C ASP A 43 14.82 5.07 13.22
N LEU A 44 13.83 5.90 13.59
CA LEU A 44 13.31 6.98 12.73
C LEU A 44 14.04 8.33 12.98
N GLY A 45 14.91 8.42 14.00
CA GLY A 45 15.61 9.64 14.35
C GLY A 45 14.70 10.79 14.78
N GLN A 46 13.50 10.49 15.27
CA GLN A 46 12.49 11.50 15.62
C GLN A 46 11.88 11.23 16.99
N CYS A 47 11.99 12.20 17.89
CA CYS A 47 11.24 12.25 19.14
C CYS A 47 9.99 13.12 18.93
N GLY A 48 8.78 12.54 19.03
CA GLY A 48 7.54 13.33 19.20
C GLY A 48 6.48 13.28 18.10
N PHE A 49 6.57 12.43 17.07
CA PHE A 49 5.50 12.30 16.07
C PHE A 49 4.54 11.13 16.38
N HIS A 50 3.26 11.36 16.10
CA HIS A 50 2.20 10.33 16.19
C HIS A 50 2.27 9.45 14.93
N THR A 51 2.84 8.26 15.05
CA THR A 51 2.91 7.25 13.98
C THR A 51 1.98 6.08 14.32
N CYS A 52 1.50 5.31 13.34
CA CYS A 52 0.58 4.17 13.55
C CYS A 52 1.10 3.07 14.49
N CYS A 53 2.32 3.18 15.01
CA CYS A 53 2.92 2.30 16.00
C CYS A 53 3.45 3.09 17.19
N SER A 54 2.94 4.31 17.43
CA SER A 54 3.27 5.09 18.62
C SER A 54 2.78 4.38 19.88
N ALA A 55 3.39 4.67 21.04
CA ALA A 55 2.91 4.15 22.31
C ALA A 55 1.41 4.46 22.52
N LYS A 56 0.98 5.65 22.07
CA LYS A 56 -0.43 6.07 22.15
C LYS A 56 -1.35 5.21 21.28
N ASP A 57 -0.92 4.80 20.08
CA ASP A 57 -1.72 3.93 19.21
C ASP A 57 -1.88 2.53 19.80
N VAL A 58 -0.81 2.02 20.43
CA VAL A 58 -0.85 0.73 21.15
C VAL A 58 -1.79 0.82 22.36
N GLU A 59 -1.74 1.93 23.13
CA GLU A 59 -2.65 2.20 24.24
C GLU A 59 -4.11 2.27 23.74
N ASP A 60 -4.40 3.06 22.70
CA ASP A 60 -5.75 3.16 22.13
C ASP A 60 -6.28 1.78 21.67
N ALA A 61 -5.43 0.94 21.08
CA ALA A 61 -5.79 -0.41 20.67
C ALA A 61 -6.07 -1.33 21.86
N ALA A 62 -5.24 -1.25 22.90
CA ALA A 62 -5.41 -2.02 24.15
C ALA A 62 -6.67 -1.62 24.90
N ASP A 63 -6.97 -0.31 24.99
CA ASP A 63 -8.18 0.21 25.63
C ASP A 63 -9.44 -0.31 24.92
N VAL A 64 -9.47 -0.28 23.57
CA VAL A 64 -10.58 -0.84 22.80
C VAL A 64 -10.70 -2.35 23.00
N ALA A 65 -9.59 -3.08 23.01
CA ALA A 65 -9.59 -4.53 23.24
C ALA A 65 -10.12 -4.87 24.64
N PHE A 66 -9.69 -4.11 25.65
CA PHE A 66 -10.20 -4.23 27.03
C PHE A 66 -11.71 -3.95 27.11
N GLN A 67 -12.16 -2.86 26.49
CA GLN A 67 -13.59 -2.51 26.45
C GLN A 67 -14.42 -3.59 25.75
N LEU A 68 -13.87 -4.22 24.73
CA LEU A 68 -14.51 -5.34 24.03
C LEU A 68 -14.36 -6.67 24.75
N ASP A 69 -13.66 -6.75 25.88
CA ASP A 69 -13.37 -7.99 26.59
C ASP A 69 -12.80 -9.06 25.65
N ILE A 70 -11.72 -8.72 24.92
CA ILE A 70 -10.95 -9.62 24.06
C ILE A 70 -9.48 -9.62 24.50
N PRO A 71 -8.78 -10.77 24.44
CA PRO A 71 -7.33 -10.81 24.66
C PRO A 71 -6.60 -9.89 23.66
N PHE A 72 -5.51 -9.28 24.12
CA PHE A 72 -4.73 -8.37 23.30
C PHE A 72 -3.22 -8.63 23.46
N GLU A 73 -2.48 -8.59 22.36
CA GLU A 73 -1.06 -8.80 22.34
C GLU A 73 -0.33 -7.81 21.42
N VAL A 74 0.90 -7.45 21.79
CA VAL A 74 1.80 -6.63 20.98
C VAL A 74 2.91 -7.51 20.41
N ILE A 75 2.93 -7.69 19.10
CA ILE A 75 3.86 -8.58 18.40
C ILE A 75 5.01 -7.75 17.83
N ASN A 76 6.24 -8.15 18.12
CA ASN A 76 7.42 -7.45 17.60
C ASN A 76 7.84 -8.03 16.24
N TYR A 77 7.69 -7.24 15.19
CA TYR A 77 8.13 -7.54 13.81
C TYR A 77 9.08 -6.47 13.26
N THR A 78 9.84 -5.81 14.13
CA THR A 78 10.74 -4.72 13.75
C THR A 78 11.79 -5.17 12.73
N ASP A 79 12.41 -6.34 12.94
CA ASP A 79 13.46 -6.84 12.06
C ASP A 79 12.92 -7.25 10.69
N GLU A 80 11.78 -7.95 10.65
CA GLU A 80 11.15 -8.33 9.39
C GLU A 80 10.68 -7.12 8.59
N PHE A 81 10.11 -6.12 9.26
CA PHE A 81 9.69 -4.88 8.62
C PHE A 81 10.88 -4.12 8.04
N ARG A 82 11.99 -4.08 8.77
CA ARG A 82 13.26 -3.51 8.29
C ARG A 82 13.71 -4.18 7.00
N GLU A 83 13.76 -5.51 6.99
CA GLU A 83 14.25 -6.29 5.84
C GLU A 83 13.32 -6.22 4.63
N LYS A 84 12.02 -6.40 4.86
CA LYS A 84 11.04 -6.58 3.77
C LYS A 84 10.43 -5.28 3.26
N VAL A 85 10.35 -4.24 4.10
CA VAL A 85 9.68 -2.99 3.74
C VAL A 85 10.67 -1.83 3.64
N ILE A 86 11.43 -1.53 4.70
CA ILE A 86 12.28 -0.34 4.72
C ILE A 86 13.43 -0.48 3.71
N LYS A 87 14.16 -1.59 3.69
CA LYS A 87 15.27 -1.79 2.75
C LYS A 87 14.80 -1.76 1.29
N LYS A 88 13.65 -2.37 0.98
CA LYS A 88 13.07 -2.31 -0.36
C LYS A 88 12.63 -0.91 -0.74
N PHE A 89 12.04 -0.16 0.19
CA PHE A 89 11.70 1.25 0.01
C PHE A 89 12.92 2.06 -0.39
N ILE A 90 14.01 1.96 0.38
CA ILE A 90 15.25 2.68 0.12
C ILE A 90 15.86 2.27 -1.23
N SER A 91 16.03 0.97 -1.47
CA SER A 91 16.64 0.46 -2.71
C SER A 91 15.85 0.87 -3.95
N THR A 92 14.52 0.90 -3.88
CA THR A 92 13.68 1.34 -5.00
C THR A 92 13.94 2.82 -5.34
N TYR A 93 14.05 3.70 -4.35
CA TYR A 93 14.43 5.10 -4.60
C TYR A 93 15.84 5.23 -5.13
N GLU A 94 16.80 4.49 -4.56
CA GLU A 94 18.21 4.51 -5.01
C GLU A 94 18.39 4.00 -6.45
N THR A 95 17.48 3.16 -6.93
CA THR A 95 17.45 2.70 -8.33
C THR A 95 16.55 3.55 -9.25
N GLY A 96 16.08 4.70 -8.76
CA GLY A 96 15.30 5.66 -9.56
C GLY A 96 13.79 5.39 -9.60
N GLY A 97 13.29 4.33 -8.98
CA GLY A 97 11.87 4.05 -8.86
C GLY A 97 11.15 4.92 -7.82
N THR A 98 9.87 4.65 -7.62
CA THR A 98 9.04 5.24 -6.57
C THR A 98 8.26 4.11 -5.91
N PRO A 99 8.61 3.67 -4.70
CA PRO A 99 7.98 2.53 -4.04
C PRO A 99 6.58 2.86 -3.49
N ASN A 100 5.79 1.81 -3.24
CA ASN A 100 4.61 1.89 -2.40
C ASN A 100 4.77 0.91 -1.22
N PRO A 101 5.33 1.35 -0.09
CA PRO A 101 5.65 0.47 1.03
C PRO A 101 4.41 -0.15 1.71
N CYS A 102 3.21 0.43 1.52
CA CYS A 102 1.98 -0.15 2.03
C CYS A 102 1.64 -1.50 1.38
N ILE A 103 2.00 -1.68 0.10
CA ILE A 103 1.83 -2.95 -0.61
C ILE A 103 2.73 -4.02 0.02
N ASP A 104 4.01 -3.71 0.25
CA ASP A 104 4.95 -4.63 0.89
C ASP A 104 4.56 -4.94 2.35
N CYS A 105 4.09 -3.92 3.09
CA CYS A 105 3.58 -4.11 4.45
C CYS A 105 2.35 -5.04 4.45
N ASN A 106 1.42 -4.90 3.51
CA ASN A 106 0.30 -5.82 3.39
C ASN A 106 0.78 -7.23 3.07
N ARG A 107 1.66 -7.41 2.05
CA ARG A 107 2.17 -8.71 1.61
C ARG A 107 2.89 -9.45 2.74
N TYR A 108 3.88 -8.83 3.36
CA TYR A 108 4.82 -9.53 4.24
C TYR A 108 4.48 -9.44 5.73
N MET A 109 3.77 -8.38 6.15
CA MET A 109 3.51 -8.16 7.57
C MET A 109 2.06 -8.46 7.95
N LYS A 110 1.09 -7.75 7.34
CA LYS A 110 -0.30 -7.81 7.78
C LYS A 110 -1.00 -9.13 7.41
N PHE A 111 -0.60 -9.78 6.33
CA PHE A 111 -1.26 -11.01 5.92
C PHE A 111 -0.37 -12.23 6.10
N ASP A 112 0.86 -12.25 5.65
CA ASP A 112 1.77 -13.39 5.85
C ASP A 112 2.05 -13.63 7.36
N LYS A 113 2.67 -12.65 8.06
CA LYS A 113 3.05 -12.81 9.47
C LYS A 113 1.87 -12.93 10.43
N MET A 114 0.82 -12.10 10.22
CA MET A 114 -0.35 -12.18 11.09
C MET A 114 -1.13 -13.47 10.88
N LEU A 115 -1.17 -14.03 9.66
CA LEU A 115 -1.83 -15.31 9.43
C LEU A 115 -1.04 -16.47 10.07
N ALA A 116 0.29 -16.43 10.00
CA ALA A 116 1.12 -17.39 10.70
C ALA A 116 0.87 -17.34 12.22
N PHE A 117 0.86 -16.15 12.80
CA PHE A 117 0.56 -15.93 14.22
C PHE A 117 -0.86 -16.40 14.59
N ALA A 118 -1.86 -16.10 13.76
CA ALA A 118 -3.24 -16.56 13.96
C ALA A 118 -3.32 -18.09 14.05
N ARG A 119 -2.66 -18.78 13.12
CA ARG A 119 -2.61 -20.26 13.08
C ARG A 119 -1.94 -20.85 14.32
N GLU A 120 -0.84 -20.27 14.79
CA GLU A 120 -0.15 -20.68 16.02
C GLU A 120 -1.06 -20.57 17.25
N HIS A 121 -2.01 -19.63 17.24
CA HIS A 121 -2.99 -19.42 18.34
C HIS A 121 -4.34 -20.12 18.11
N GLY A 122 -4.43 -21.00 17.10
CA GLY A 122 -5.64 -21.70 16.75
C GLY A 122 -6.78 -20.77 16.33
N LEU A 123 -6.45 -19.68 15.65
CA LEU A 123 -7.40 -18.73 15.05
C LEU A 123 -7.49 -18.96 13.54
N ASP A 124 -8.70 -18.85 13.00
CA ASP A 124 -9.00 -19.22 11.62
C ASP A 124 -8.80 -18.04 10.65
N TYR A 125 -8.96 -16.82 11.13
CA TYR A 125 -8.98 -15.63 10.28
C TYR A 125 -8.11 -14.50 10.81
N VAL A 126 -7.50 -13.75 9.87
CA VAL A 126 -6.97 -12.41 10.10
C VAL A 126 -8.02 -11.38 9.68
N VAL A 127 -8.27 -10.39 10.53
CA VAL A 127 -9.24 -9.32 10.31
C VAL A 127 -8.54 -7.98 10.35
N THR A 128 -8.84 -7.13 9.39
CA THR A 128 -8.29 -5.77 9.34
C THR A 128 -9.36 -4.75 9.03
N GLY A 129 -9.11 -3.47 9.33
CA GLY A 129 -9.96 -2.35 8.98
C GLY A 129 -9.85 -1.89 7.51
N HIS A 130 -9.42 -2.74 6.58
CA HIS A 130 -9.35 -2.35 5.17
C HIS A 130 -10.72 -2.30 4.52
N TYR A 131 -10.86 -1.36 3.58
CA TYR A 131 -12.05 -1.18 2.74
C TYR A 131 -11.89 -1.97 1.44
N ALA A 132 -12.28 -3.21 1.47
CA ALA A 132 -12.36 -4.12 0.33
C ALA A 132 -13.34 -5.24 0.67
N ARG A 133 -13.72 -6.08 -0.29
CA ARG A 133 -14.58 -7.24 -0.08
C ARG A 133 -13.89 -8.51 -0.55
N ILE A 134 -14.19 -9.61 0.12
CA ILE A 134 -13.72 -10.94 -0.26
C ILE A 134 -14.95 -11.83 -0.45
N GLU A 135 -15.03 -12.51 -1.57
CA GLU A 135 -16.09 -13.47 -1.90
C GLU A 135 -15.48 -14.71 -2.54
N GLN A 136 -16.09 -15.87 -2.36
CA GLN A 136 -15.67 -17.06 -3.10
C GLN A 136 -16.51 -17.18 -4.37
N ASP A 137 -15.86 -17.34 -5.51
CA ASP A 137 -16.49 -17.59 -6.78
C ASP A 137 -17.08 -19.02 -6.77
N PRO A 138 -18.41 -19.17 -6.91
CA PRO A 138 -19.05 -20.47 -6.84
C PRO A 138 -18.68 -21.40 -8.02
N ASP A 139 -18.28 -20.84 -9.16
CA ASP A 139 -18.00 -21.62 -10.37
C ASP A 139 -16.56 -22.14 -10.37
N THR A 140 -15.61 -21.32 -9.93
CA THR A 140 -14.18 -21.68 -9.95
C THR A 140 -13.64 -22.11 -8.59
N GLY A 141 -14.36 -21.81 -7.51
CA GLY A 141 -13.92 -22.00 -6.13
C GLY A 141 -12.82 -21.03 -5.68
N ARG A 142 -12.36 -20.10 -6.55
CA ARG A 142 -11.34 -19.12 -6.23
C ARG A 142 -11.88 -18.05 -5.28
N TRP A 143 -11.02 -17.57 -4.42
CA TRP A 143 -11.31 -16.38 -3.60
C TRP A 143 -11.05 -15.12 -4.43
N LEU A 144 -12.03 -14.25 -4.49
CA LEU A 144 -12.01 -12.98 -5.22
C LEU A 144 -11.80 -11.84 -4.24
N LEU A 145 -10.86 -10.94 -4.57
CA LEU A 145 -10.76 -9.63 -3.96
C LEU A 145 -11.61 -8.66 -4.79
N LYS A 146 -12.50 -7.94 -4.12
CA LYS A 146 -13.39 -6.98 -4.78
C LYS A 146 -13.24 -5.60 -4.15
N LYS A 147 -13.52 -4.58 -4.94
CA LYS A 147 -13.57 -3.18 -4.45
C LYS A 147 -14.55 -3.03 -3.31
N ALA A 148 -14.30 -2.05 -2.44
CA ALA A 148 -15.29 -1.62 -1.47
C ALA A 148 -16.57 -1.13 -2.16
N LEU A 149 -17.72 -1.23 -1.49
CA LEU A 149 -18.98 -0.69 -2.03
C LEU A 149 -18.95 0.83 -2.18
N TYR A 150 -18.22 1.53 -1.29
CA TYR A 150 -18.05 2.97 -1.33
C TYR A 150 -16.66 3.31 -1.83
N GLY A 151 -16.56 3.64 -3.12
CA GLY A 151 -15.31 3.73 -3.89
C GLY A 151 -14.33 4.81 -3.40
N GLU A 152 -14.79 5.83 -2.64
CA GLU A 152 -13.92 6.88 -2.10
C GLU A 152 -12.83 6.36 -1.15
N LYS A 153 -13.09 5.24 -0.47
CA LYS A 153 -12.18 4.61 0.49
C LYS A 153 -11.63 3.27 0.00
N ASP A 154 -11.92 2.86 -1.24
CA ASP A 154 -11.47 1.58 -1.77
C ASP A 154 -9.94 1.38 -1.64
N GLN A 155 -9.55 0.27 -1.03
CA GLN A 155 -8.16 -0.11 -0.80
C GLN A 155 -7.75 -1.39 -1.54
N SER A 156 -8.58 -1.87 -2.44
CA SER A 156 -8.30 -3.07 -3.24
C SER A 156 -6.96 -2.99 -3.99
N TYR A 157 -6.56 -1.78 -4.42
CA TYR A 157 -5.28 -1.52 -5.07
C TYR A 157 -4.06 -1.95 -4.24
N VAL A 158 -4.03 -1.72 -2.93
CA VAL A 158 -2.89 -2.09 -2.08
C VAL A 158 -2.99 -3.52 -1.54
N LEU A 159 -4.08 -4.22 -1.85
CA LEU A 159 -4.38 -5.58 -1.41
C LEU A 159 -4.21 -6.62 -2.53
N TYR A 160 -3.91 -6.22 -3.76
CA TYR A 160 -3.74 -7.15 -4.89
C TYR A 160 -2.68 -8.24 -4.63
N VAL A 161 -1.82 -8.04 -3.67
CA VAL A 161 -0.72 -8.95 -3.31
C VAL A 161 -1.16 -10.16 -2.50
N LEU A 162 -2.42 -10.22 -2.04
CA LEU A 162 -2.93 -11.34 -1.26
C LEU A 162 -3.03 -12.60 -2.10
N THR A 163 -2.49 -13.68 -1.58
CA THR A 163 -2.59 -15.02 -2.16
C THR A 163 -3.98 -15.62 -1.95
N GLN A 164 -4.29 -16.72 -2.63
CA GLN A 164 -5.57 -17.44 -2.45
C GLN A 164 -5.73 -17.96 -1.01
N ASP A 165 -4.65 -18.43 -0.38
CA ASP A 165 -4.68 -18.88 1.01
C ASP A 165 -4.95 -17.71 1.98
N GLU A 166 -4.29 -16.57 1.79
CA GLU A 166 -4.53 -15.37 2.60
C GLU A 166 -5.96 -14.83 2.42
N LEU A 167 -6.48 -14.81 1.19
CA LEU A 167 -7.86 -14.40 0.92
C LEU A 167 -8.88 -15.31 1.61
N ALA A 168 -8.66 -16.63 1.58
CA ALA A 168 -9.52 -17.60 2.26
C ALA A 168 -9.63 -17.34 3.77
N HIS A 169 -8.52 -16.92 4.38
CA HIS A 169 -8.38 -16.72 5.82
C HIS A 169 -8.39 -15.24 6.25
N THR A 170 -8.89 -14.34 5.40
CA THR A 170 -9.00 -12.91 5.72
C THR A 170 -10.46 -12.45 5.74
N ARG A 171 -10.77 -11.49 6.62
CA ARG A 171 -12.08 -10.82 6.67
C ARG A 171 -11.91 -9.30 6.68
N PHE A 172 -12.69 -8.62 5.84
CA PHE A 172 -12.77 -7.16 5.75
C PHE A 172 -14.19 -6.70 6.11
N PRO A 173 -14.53 -6.58 7.40
CA PRO A 173 -15.90 -6.28 7.81
C PRO A 173 -16.37 -4.89 7.39
N LEU A 174 -15.44 -3.99 7.02
CA LEU A 174 -15.75 -2.61 6.63
C LEU A 174 -16.01 -2.43 5.13
N GLY A 175 -15.78 -3.45 4.30
CA GLY A 175 -15.87 -3.35 2.83
C GLY A 175 -17.24 -2.96 2.28
N GLY A 176 -18.30 -3.17 3.06
CA GLY A 176 -19.68 -2.78 2.73
C GLY A 176 -20.17 -1.51 3.43
N MET A 177 -19.30 -0.74 4.08
CA MET A 177 -19.67 0.40 4.93
C MET A 177 -19.00 1.69 4.46
N ASP A 178 -19.70 2.81 4.63
CA ASP A 178 -19.14 4.14 4.44
C ASP A 178 -18.46 4.66 5.72
N LYS A 179 -17.57 5.64 5.57
CA LYS A 179 -16.80 6.20 6.70
C LYS A 179 -17.68 6.88 7.77
N PRO A 180 -18.74 7.63 7.42
CA PRO A 180 -19.67 8.19 8.40
C PRO A 180 -20.31 7.11 9.28
N SER A 181 -20.80 6.02 8.70
CA SER A 181 -21.40 4.90 9.44
C SER A 181 -20.40 4.24 10.40
N ILE A 182 -19.14 4.10 9.99
CA ILE A 182 -18.08 3.55 10.85
C ILE A 182 -17.80 4.48 12.03
N ARG A 183 -17.71 5.79 11.81
CA ARG A 183 -17.55 6.76 12.92
C ARG A 183 -18.73 6.75 13.88
N ALA A 184 -19.94 6.69 13.36
CA ALA A 184 -21.15 6.60 14.20
C ALA A 184 -21.16 5.32 15.06
N LEU A 185 -20.66 4.20 14.53
CA LEU A 185 -20.52 2.97 15.33
C LEU A 185 -19.45 3.10 16.41
N ALA A 186 -18.31 3.73 16.11
CA ALA A 186 -17.25 3.97 17.09
C ALA A 186 -17.71 4.90 18.22
N GLU A 187 -18.46 5.96 17.90
CA GLU A 187 -19.07 6.88 18.86
C GLU A 187 -20.12 6.16 19.72
N LYS A 188 -21.02 5.39 19.10
CA LYS A 188 -22.03 4.59 19.81
C LYS A 188 -21.40 3.58 20.76
N ALA A 189 -20.24 3.02 20.39
CA ALA A 189 -19.49 2.10 21.23
C ALA A 189 -18.61 2.80 22.27
N ASP A 190 -18.58 4.14 22.29
CA ASP A 190 -17.78 4.97 23.17
C ASP A 190 -16.27 4.64 23.12
N PHE A 191 -15.74 4.41 21.89
CA PHE A 191 -14.33 4.13 21.73
C PHE A 191 -13.48 5.38 21.90
N CYS A 192 -12.37 5.28 22.65
CA CYS A 192 -11.45 6.38 22.93
C CYS A 192 -10.89 7.06 21.66
N ASN A 193 -10.83 6.33 20.54
CA ASN A 193 -10.30 6.78 19.26
C ASN A 193 -11.36 7.11 18.21
N ALA A 194 -12.65 7.23 18.56
CA ALA A 194 -13.76 7.49 17.63
C ALA A 194 -13.55 8.74 16.76
N HIS A 195 -12.91 9.78 17.30
CA HIS A 195 -12.64 11.06 16.60
C HIS A 195 -11.24 11.16 16.00
N LYS A 196 -10.43 10.08 16.07
CA LYS A 196 -9.07 10.07 15.54
C LYS A 196 -9.06 10.25 14.02
N HIS A 197 -8.14 11.08 13.52
CA HIS A 197 -7.94 11.27 12.09
C HIS A 197 -7.32 10.03 11.45
N ASP A 198 -7.70 9.77 10.18
CA ASP A 198 -7.10 8.69 9.39
C ASP A 198 -5.62 9.00 9.12
N SER A 199 -4.74 8.01 9.24
CA SER A 199 -3.34 8.13 8.81
C SER A 199 -3.29 8.22 7.28
N GLN A 200 -2.67 9.28 6.74
CA GLN A 200 -2.63 9.54 5.29
C GLN A 200 -1.23 9.33 4.68
N ASP A 201 -0.19 9.29 5.50
CA ASP A 201 1.21 9.25 5.08
C ASP A 201 1.84 7.86 5.33
N ILE A 202 3.06 7.68 4.80
CA ILE A 202 3.87 6.50 5.07
C ILE A 202 4.18 6.46 6.58
N CYS A 203 3.77 5.39 7.26
CA CYS A 203 3.78 5.32 8.72
C CYS A 203 5.17 5.55 9.36
N PHE A 204 6.25 5.21 8.67
CA PHE A 204 7.64 5.43 9.11
C PHE A 204 8.29 6.70 8.52
N VAL A 205 7.54 7.53 7.77
CA VAL A 205 7.95 8.84 7.25
C VAL A 205 6.82 9.85 7.52
N PRO A 206 6.52 10.14 8.80
CA PRO A 206 5.33 10.92 9.17
C PRO A 206 5.42 12.40 8.81
N ASP A 207 6.64 12.92 8.59
CA ASP A 207 6.92 14.30 8.15
C ASP A 207 6.92 14.47 6.63
N GLY A 208 6.76 13.37 5.87
CA GLY A 208 6.82 13.35 4.41
C GLY A 208 8.24 13.53 3.83
N ASP A 209 9.26 13.74 4.67
CA ASP A 209 10.67 13.85 4.25
C ASP A 209 11.32 12.46 4.12
N TYR A 210 10.93 11.73 3.07
CA TYR A 210 11.47 10.39 2.85
C TYR A 210 12.99 10.39 2.58
N VAL A 211 13.53 11.45 2.01
CA VAL A 211 14.99 11.51 1.76
C VAL A 211 15.75 11.74 3.04
N GLY A 212 15.30 12.67 3.89
CA GLY A 212 15.90 12.85 5.21
C GLY A 212 15.80 11.56 6.06
N PHE A 213 14.70 10.82 5.95
CA PHE A 213 14.59 9.48 6.54
C PHE A 213 15.67 8.53 5.99
N MET A 214 15.83 8.44 4.64
CA MET A 214 16.81 7.58 4.00
C MET A 214 18.25 7.95 4.43
N GLU A 215 18.59 9.24 4.48
CA GLU A 215 19.88 9.75 4.91
C GLU A 215 20.17 9.37 6.37
N ARG A 216 19.24 9.60 7.28
CA ARG A 216 19.37 9.22 8.70
C ARG A 216 19.51 7.72 8.89
N TYR A 217 18.69 6.94 8.18
CA TYR A 217 18.64 5.50 8.32
C TYR A 217 19.89 4.80 7.75
N THR A 218 20.40 5.26 6.61
CA THR A 218 21.53 4.62 5.92
C THR A 218 22.87 5.23 6.24
N GLY A 219 22.92 6.45 6.79
CA GLY A 219 24.14 7.26 6.91
C GLY A 219 24.68 7.76 5.56
N LYS A 220 23.97 7.54 4.45
CA LYS A 220 24.36 7.99 3.12
C LYS A 220 23.97 9.45 2.93
N PHE A 221 24.75 10.16 2.12
CA PHE A 221 24.42 11.48 1.61
C PHE A 221 24.16 11.40 0.11
N TYR A 222 23.10 12.04 -0.36
CA TYR A 222 22.73 12.10 -1.78
C TYR A 222 23.19 13.44 -2.36
N PRO A 223 24.28 13.43 -3.17
CA PRO A 223 24.92 14.68 -3.63
C PRO A 223 24.06 15.43 -4.64
N ASP A 224 24.36 16.74 -4.76
CA ASP A 224 23.79 17.56 -5.82
C ASP A 224 24.15 17.03 -7.21
N GLY A 225 23.25 17.25 -8.16
CA GLY A 225 23.41 16.83 -9.56
C GLY A 225 22.81 17.85 -10.53
N ASP A 226 22.69 17.46 -11.79
CA ASP A 226 22.24 18.36 -12.84
C ASP A 226 20.82 18.03 -13.31
N PHE A 227 19.99 19.07 -13.42
CA PHE A 227 18.83 19.00 -14.29
C PHE A 227 19.28 19.14 -15.74
N ILE A 228 18.84 18.21 -16.58
CA ILE A 228 19.05 18.25 -18.03
C ILE A 228 17.71 18.34 -18.75
N ASP A 229 17.68 18.99 -19.91
CA ASP A 229 16.53 18.92 -20.80
C ASP A 229 16.52 17.62 -21.64
N THR A 230 15.49 17.44 -22.47
CA THR A 230 15.33 16.26 -23.32
C THR A 230 16.42 16.14 -24.41
N THR A 231 17.24 17.18 -24.64
CA THR A 231 18.39 17.16 -25.51
C THR A 231 19.71 16.82 -24.81
N GLY A 232 19.68 16.70 -23.45
CA GLY A 232 20.84 16.45 -22.62
C GLY A 232 21.59 17.73 -22.18
N LYS A 233 21.07 18.91 -22.50
CA LYS A 233 21.65 20.18 -22.04
C LYS A 233 21.34 20.44 -20.59
N VAL A 234 22.34 20.82 -19.80
CA VAL A 234 22.17 21.24 -18.39
C VAL A 234 21.34 22.52 -18.32
N VAL A 235 20.27 22.50 -17.54
CA VAL A 235 19.32 23.60 -17.35
C VAL A 235 19.19 24.06 -15.90
N GLY A 236 19.89 23.40 -14.97
CA GLY A 236 19.92 23.75 -13.56
C GLY A 236 20.61 22.73 -12.69
N ARG A 237 20.56 22.94 -11.37
CA ARG A 237 21.13 22.03 -10.36
C ARG A 237 20.02 21.51 -9.45
N HIS A 238 20.15 20.26 -9.00
CA HIS A 238 19.25 19.65 -8.02
C HIS A 238 20.02 19.07 -6.82
N HIS A 239 19.30 18.78 -5.73
CA HIS A 239 19.85 18.30 -4.45
C HIS A 239 19.80 16.78 -4.29
N GLY A 240 20.15 16.03 -5.33
CA GLY A 240 20.13 14.56 -5.38
C GLY A 240 18.92 14.00 -6.15
N ALA A 241 19.19 13.13 -7.15
CA ALA A 241 18.17 12.59 -8.04
C ALA A 241 17.07 11.79 -7.32
N VAL A 242 17.37 11.21 -6.15
CA VAL A 242 16.40 10.47 -5.31
C VAL A 242 15.23 11.33 -4.83
N ARG A 243 15.40 12.67 -4.77
CA ARG A 243 14.38 13.62 -4.29
C ARG A 243 13.27 13.88 -5.30
N TYR A 244 13.38 13.35 -6.50
CA TYR A 244 12.47 13.67 -7.60
C TYR A 244 11.70 12.43 -8.06
N THR A 245 10.45 12.65 -8.46
CA THR A 245 9.55 11.60 -8.94
C THR A 245 9.02 11.96 -10.32
N ASN A 246 8.89 10.99 -11.22
CA ASN A 246 8.34 11.20 -12.55
C ASN A 246 6.97 11.88 -12.51
N GLY A 247 6.81 12.94 -13.31
CA GLY A 247 5.64 13.80 -13.35
C GLY A 247 5.65 14.93 -12.32
N GLN A 248 6.68 15.07 -11.48
CA GLN A 248 6.80 16.17 -10.52
C GLN A 248 7.01 17.49 -11.27
N ARG A 249 6.22 18.52 -10.87
CA ARG A 249 6.32 19.89 -11.38
C ARG A 249 6.83 20.86 -10.33
N LYS A 250 6.35 20.72 -9.07
CA LYS A 250 6.68 21.66 -7.98
C LYS A 250 8.00 21.30 -7.32
N GLY A 251 8.71 22.29 -6.77
CA GLY A 251 9.92 22.06 -6.00
C GLY A 251 11.17 21.78 -6.86
N LEU A 252 11.14 22.07 -8.17
CA LEU A 252 12.32 21.90 -9.04
C LEU A 252 13.31 23.07 -8.94
N GLY A 253 12.85 24.25 -8.51
CA GLY A 253 13.71 25.44 -8.43
C GLY A 253 14.18 25.98 -9.80
N LEU A 254 13.51 25.59 -10.89
CA LEU A 254 13.86 25.98 -12.26
C LEU A 254 12.99 27.14 -12.75
N ALA A 255 13.61 28.11 -13.44
CA ALA A 255 12.96 29.26 -14.07
C ALA A 255 13.22 29.23 -15.59
N LEU A 256 12.51 28.35 -16.33
CA LEU A 256 12.73 28.12 -17.75
C LEU A 256 11.69 28.79 -18.68
N GLY A 257 10.89 29.73 -18.15
CA GLY A 257 9.86 30.46 -18.92
C GLY A 257 8.60 29.66 -19.26
N ALA A 258 8.63 28.33 -19.19
CA ALA A 258 7.48 27.45 -19.36
C ALA A 258 7.47 26.39 -18.26
N PRO A 259 6.29 25.80 -17.91
CA PRO A 259 6.22 24.70 -16.98
C PRO A 259 6.99 23.49 -17.50
N VAL A 260 7.85 22.93 -16.62
CA VAL A 260 8.57 21.67 -16.90
C VAL A 260 8.26 20.64 -15.83
N TYR A 261 8.44 19.38 -16.18
CA TYR A 261 8.15 18.21 -15.36
C TYR A 261 9.33 17.24 -15.38
N VAL A 262 9.51 16.50 -14.30
CA VAL A 262 10.47 15.39 -14.28
C VAL A 262 9.97 14.29 -15.22
N CYS A 263 10.75 14.01 -16.24
CA CYS A 263 10.44 13.00 -17.26
C CYS A 263 11.19 11.69 -17.00
N ASP A 264 12.45 11.76 -16.55
CA ASP A 264 13.30 10.59 -16.28
C ASP A 264 14.41 10.93 -15.26
N LYS A 265 15.06 9.89 -14.74
CA LYS A 265 16.19 9.98 -13.81
C LYS A 265 17.27 8.97 -14.18
N ASP A 266 18.51 9.42 -14.31
CA ASP A 266 19.69 8.56 -14.41
C ASP A 266 20.43 8.60 -13.04
N MET A 267 20.30 7.50 -12.29
CA MET A 267 20.85 7.43 -10.94
C MET A 267 22.38 7.27 -10.93
N GLU A 268 22.98 6.70 -12.00
CA GLU A 268 24.44 6.54 -12.12
C GLU A 268 25.10 7.89 -12.43
N LYS A 269 24.52 8.67 -13.33
CA LYS A 269 25.01 10.02 -13.68
C LYS A 269 24.52 11.10 -12.70
N ASN A 270 23.61 10.74 -11.79
CA ASN A 270 22.94 11.67 -10.88
C ASN A 270 22.33 12.86 -11.65
N THR A 271 21.56 12.56 -12.72
CA THR A 271 20.86 13.56 -13.52
C THR A 271 19.35 13.35 -13.49
N VAL A 272 18.60 14.45 -13.55
CA VAL A 272 17.15 14.47 -13.66
C VAL A 272 16.75 15.15 -14.95
N THR A 273 16.12 14.40 -15.85
CA THR A 273 15.62 14.93 -17.11
C THR A 273 14.30 15.65 -16.88
N VAL A 274 14.24 16.90 -17.34
CA VAL A 274 13.02 17.71 -17.30
C VAL A 274 12.56 18.08 -18.72
N GLY A 275 11.25 18.10 -18.93
CA GLY A 275 10.65 18.41 -20.22
C GLY A 275 9.22 18.92 -20.13
N PRO A 276 8.57 19.20 -21.27
CA PRO A 276 7.18 19.57 -21.31
C PRO A 276 6.27 18.41 -20.88
N GLU A 277 5.02 18.70 -20.54
CA GLU A 277 4.07 17.69 -20.07
C GLU A 277 3.82 16.57 -21.09
N SER A 278 3.94 16.86 -22.39
CA SER A 278 3.80 15.87 -23.47
C SER A 278 4.73 14.66 -23.34
N GLU A 279 5.91 14.85 -22.75
CA GLU A 279 6.90 13.78 -22.53
C GLU A 279 6.49 12.78 -21.43
N LEU A 280 5.44 13.08 -20.66
CA LEU A 280 5.00 12.23 -19.57
C LEU A 280 4.03 11.12 -20.00
N PHE A 281 3.55 11.15 -21.24
CA PHE A 281 2.48 10.27 -21.67
C PHE A 281 3.01 9.05 -22.42
N THR A 282 2.54 7.86 -22.03
CA THR A 282 2.81 6.59 -22.71
C THR A 282 1.57 5.71 -22.68
N THR A 283 1.39 4.88 -23.69
CA THR A 283 0.29 3.89 -23.76
C THR A 283 0.67 2.54 -23.18
N THR A 284 1.97 2.26 -22.98
CA THR A 284 2.42 0.93 -22.60
C THR A 284 3.27 0.96 -21.33
N LEU A 285 3.20 -0.11 -20.58
CA LEU A 285 4.13 -0.44 -19.50
C LEU A 285 4.39 -1.95 -19.47
N VAL A 286 5.52 -2.32 -18.87
CA VAL A 286 5.83 -3.71 -18.52
C VAL A 286 5.87 -3.82 -16.99
N ALA A 287 5.25 -4.88 -16.47
CA ALA A 287 5.28 -5.17 -15.05
C ALA A 287 5.71 -6.62 -14.78
N GLY A 288 6.28 -6.84 -13.62
CA GLY A 288 6.70 -8.15 -13.12
C GLY A 288 6.15 -8.42 -11.72
N ASP A 289 6.56 -9.55 -11.13
CA ASP A 289 6.10 -9.99 -9.81
C ASP A 289 4.56 -9.97 -9.71
N PHE A 290 3.91 -10.55 -10.73
CA PHE A 290 2.45 -10.58 -10.80
C PHE A 290 1.85 -11.56 -9.80
N ASN A 291 0.83 -11.12 -9.07
CA ASN A 291 -0.08 -11.96 -8.30
C ASN A 291 -1.45 -12.00 -9.00
N TRP A 292 -1.91 -13.19 -9.37
CA TRP A 292 -3.20 -13.40 -10.03
C TRP A 292 -4.25 -13.82 -9.01
N ILE A 293 -5.35 -13.07 -8.92
CA ILE A 293 -6.43 -13.31 -7.96
C ILE A 293 -7.61 -14.05 -8.62
N SER A 294 -8.29 -13.42 -9.59
CA SER A 294 -9.49 -14.02 -10.17
C SER A 294 -9.20 -15.12 -11.19
N ILE A 295 -7.98 -15.15 -11.72
CA ILE A 295 -7.52 -16.19 -12.66
C ILE A 295 -6.29 -16.90 -12.11
N PRO A 296 -6.00 -18.16 -12.50
CA PRO A 296 -4.77 -18.83 -12.08
C PRO A 296 -3.50 -18.23 -12.70
N GLU A 297 -3.57 -17.85 -13.96
CA GLU A 297 -2.49 -17.25 -14.75
C GLU A 297 -3.02 -16.56 -16.01
N LEU A 298 -2.21 -15.68 -16.61
CA LEU A 298 -2.51 -15.06 -17.89
C LEU A 298 -1.86 -15.87 -19.02
N THR A 299 -2.65 -16.58 -19.81
CA THR A 299 -2.16 -17.44 -20.91
C THR A 299 -2.36 -16.84 -22.30
N ALA A 300 -3.22 -15.83 -22.42
CA ALA A 300 -3.58 -15.17 -23.67
C ALA A 300 -3.89 -13.68 -23.40
N PRO A 301 -3.90 -12.81 -24.42
CA PRO A 301 -4.31 -11.42 -24.27
C PRO A 301 -5.71 -11.31 -23.64
N MET A 302 -5.85 -10.39 -22.69
CA MET A 302 -7.10 -10.18 -21.94
C MET A 302 -7.45 -8.70 -21.87
N ARG A 303 -8.72 -8.36 -22.04
CA ARG A 303 -9.24 -6.99 -21.81
C ARG A 303 -9.55 -6.79 -20.33
N VAL A 304 -9.06 -5.65 -19.80
CA VAL A 304 -9.22 -5.27 -18.39
C VAL A 304 -9.37 -3.76 -18.28
N LYS A 305 -9.63 -3.27 -17.07
CA LYS A 305 -9.29 -1.91 -16.67
C LYS A 305 -8.06 -1.96 -15.78
N ALA A 306 -7.14 -1.00 -15.94
CA ALA A 306 -5.89 -0.96 -15.17
C ALA A 306 -5.67 0.37 -14.47
N LYS A 307 -5.08 0.34 -13.27
CA LYS A 307 -4.61 1.51 -12.51
C LYS A 307 -3.10 1.39 -12.33
N ALA A 308 -2.35 2.37 -12.83
CA ALA A 308 -0.90 2.45 -12.64
C ALA A 308 -0.49 3.29 -11.42
N ARG A 309 -1.44 3.87 -10.68
CA ARG A 309 -1.26 4.60 -9.41
C ARG A 309 -2.50 4.47 -8.52
N TYR A 310 -2.31 4.52 -7.22
CA TYR A 310 -3.40 4.38 -6.23
C TYR A 310 -4.58 5.34 -6.46
N ARG A 311 -4.30 6.63 -6.67
CA ARG A 311 -5.33 7.67 -6.83
C ARG A 311 -5.81 7.87 -8.28
N GLN A 312 -5.24 7.16 -9.25
CA GLN A 312 -5.64 7.26 -10.65
C GLN A 312 -6.97 6.50 -10.87
N PRO A 313 -7.88 7.02 -11.71
CA PRO A 313 -9.03 6.24 -12.16
C PRO A 313 -8.57 5.08 -13.04
N GLU A 314 -9.36 4.02 -13.06
CA GLU A 314 -9.12 2.87 -13.93
C GLU A 314 -9.28 3.25 -15.40
N GLN A 315 -8.36 2.77 -16.23
CA GLN A 315 -8.35 3.00 -17.68
C GLN A 315 -8.46 1.68 -18.44
N PRO A 316 -9.23 1.63 -19.55
CA PRO A 316 -9.28 0.46 -20.39
C PRO A 316 -7.90 0.09 -20.91
N ALA A 317 -7.57 -1.20 -20.89
CA ALA A 317 -6.29 -1.71 -21.33
C ALA A 317 -6.41 -3.15 -21.84
N THR A 318 -5.43 -3.59 -22.60
CA THR A 318 -5.19 -4.99 -22.96
C THR A 318 -3.91 -5.44 -22.26
N VAL A 319 -3.97 -6.57 -21.57
CA VAL A 319 -2.78 -7.20 -20.99
C VAL A 319 -2.35 -8.40 -21.81
N ARG A 320 -1.04 -8.60 -21.95
CA ARG A 320 -0.44 -9.71 -22.69
C ARG A 320 0.65 -10.38 -21.87
N PRO A 321 0.71 -11.72 -21.84
CA PRO A 321 1.82 -12.41 -21.21
C PRO A 321 3.12 -12.17 -22.01
N LEU A 322 4.21 -11.91 -21.31
CA LEU A 322 5.57 -11.86 -21.83
C LEU A 322 6.41 -13.01 -21.26
N PRO A 323 7.59 -13.29 -21.84
CA PRO A 323 8.54 -14.21 -21.25
C PRO A 323 8.89 -13.84 -19.80
N ASP A 324 9.35 -14.83 -19.02
CA ASP A 324 9.80 -14.67 -17.63
C ASP A 324 8.71 -14.16 -16.65
N GLY A 325 7.43 -14.49 -16.93
CA GLY A 325 6.31 -14.13 -16.05
C GLY A 325 5.99 -12.62 -16.03
N LYS A 326 6.57 -11.85 -16.95
CA LYS A 326 6.23 -10.43 -17.11
C LYS A 326 4.92 -10.27 -17.87
N VAL A 327 4.33 -9.09 -17.72
CA VAL A 327 3.09 -8.72 -18.38
C VAL A 327 3.25 -7.35 -19.02
N GLU A 328 2.90 -7.26 -20.29
CA GLU A 328 2.71 -5.99 -20.98
C GLU A 328 1.27 -5.51 -20.71
N VAL A 329 1.14 -4.24 -20.38
CA VAL A 329 -0.14 -3.55 -20.26
C VAL A 329 -0.18 -2.43 -21.27
N GLU A 330 -1.09 -2.52 -22.25
CA GLU A 330 -1.32 -1.52 -23.29
C GLU A 330 -2.65 -0.83 -23.03
N PHE A 331 -2.61 0.45 -22.67
CA PHE A 331 -3.79 1.28 -22.44
C PHE A 331 -4.35 1.78 -23.77
N ASP A 332 -5.66 1.92 -23.87
CA ASP A 332 -6.32 2.49 -25.06
C ASP A 332 -5.95 3.97 -25.23
N GLU A 333 -5.74 4.70 -24.14
CA GLU A 333 -5.35 6.12 -24.14
C GLU A 333 -4.03 6.33 -23.37
N PRO A 334 -3.19 7.30 -23.78
CA PRO A 334 -1.93 7.58 -23.12
C PRO A 334 -2.11 7.91 -21.61
N GLN A 335 -1.30 7.27 -20.79
CA GLN A 335 -1.30 7.45 -19.34
C GLN A 335 -0.17 8.35 -18.89
N ARG A 336 -0.48 9.29 -17.99
CA ARG A 336 0.47 10.28 -17.52
C ARG A 336 1.43 9.71 -16.48
N ALA A 337 2.73 9.89 -16.69
CA ALA A 337 3.80 9.67 -15.72
C ALA A 337 3.77 8.27 -15.09
N ILE A 338 3.69 7.22 -15.90
CA ILE A 338 3.91 5.85 -15.45
C ILE A 338 5.29 5.77 -14.78
N THR A 339 5.35 5.17 -13.61
CA THR A 339 6.54 5.26 -12.75
C THR A 339 6.99 3.88 -12.29
N ARG A 340 8.26 3.56 -12.50
CA ARG A 340 8.91 2.32 -12.03
C ARG A 340 8.80 2.18 -10.51
N GLY A 341 8.58 0.96 -10.04
CA GLY A 341 8.42 0.67 -8.62
C GLY A 341 7.00 0.88 -8.07
N GLN A 342 6.11 1.55 -8.82
CA GLN A 342 4.68 1.57 -8.51
C GLN A 342 4.02 0.27 -8.95
N ALA A 343 2.83 -0.01 -8.44
CA ALA A 343 2.04 -1.14 -8.89
C ALA A 343 1.18 -0.79 -10.11
N VAL A 344 0.92 -1.79 -10.96
CA VAL A 344 -0.23 -1.81 -11.85
C VAL A 344 -1.22 -2.86 -11.34
N VAL A 345 -2.49 -2.47 -11.16
CA VAL A 345 -3.55 -3.36 -10.68
C VAL A 345 -4.67 -3.43 -11.70
N LEU A 346 -5.08 -4.63 -12.01
CA LEU A 346 -6.02 -4.98 -13.07
C LEU A 346 -7.40 -5.30 -12.48
N TYR A 347 -8.43 -4.82 -13.13
CA TYR A 347 -9.82 -4.96 -12.71
C TYR A 347 -10.73 -5.45 -13.83
N ASP A 348 -11.69 -6.29 -13.47
CA ASP A 348 -12.87 -6.61 -14.27
C ASP A 348 -14.12 -6.28 -13.44
N GLY A 349 -14.80 -5.20 -13.81
CA GLY A 349 -15.89 -4.66 -12.98
C GLY A 349 -15.39 -4.22 -11.60
N ASP A 350 -15.89 -4.86 -10.55
CA ASP A 350 -15.47 -4.64 -9.16
C ASP A 350 -14.43 -5.67 -8.66
N VAL A 351 -14.09 -6.67 -9.48
CA VAL A 351 -13.16 -7.74 -9.14
C VAL A 351 -11.73 -7.35 -9.50
N VAL A 352 -10.79 -7.57 -8.58
CA VAL A 352 -9.36 -7.48 -8.86
C VAL A 352 -8.91 -8.74 -9.61
N VAL A 353 -8.46 -8.58 -10.84
CA VAL A 353 -7.91 -9.68 -11.64
C VAL A 353 -6.54 -10.09 -11.14
N GLY A 354 -5.72 -9.13 -10.81
CA GLY A 354 -4.37 -9.29 -10.30
C GLY A 354 -3.60 -7.98 -10.36
N GLY A 355 -2.30 -8.04 -10.14
CA GLY A 355 -1.43 -6.88 -10.24
C GLY A 355 0.05 -7.25 -10.14
N GLY A 356 0.90 -6.30 -10.48
CA GLY A 356 2.35 -6.47 -10.45
C GLY A 356 3.08 -5.15 -10.26
N THR A 357 4.41 -5.21 -10.18
CA THR A 357 5.29 -4.05 -10.01
C THR A 357 5.75 -3.54 -11.38
N ILE A 358 5.60 -2.27 -11.68
CA ILE A 358 6.04 -1.60 -12.91
C ILE A 358 7.58 -1.59 -12.95
N LEU A 359 8.16 -2.06 -14.08
CA LEU A 359 9.59 -2.24 -14.29
C LEU A 359 10.26 -1.04 -14.99
#